data_3f4821ad99f3f0778700608c2c0b4481
#
_entry.id   3f4821ad99f3f0778700608c2c0b4481
#
_cell.length_a   1.000
_cell.length_b   1.000
_cell.length_c   1.000
_cell.angle_alpha   90.00
_cell.angle_beta   90.00
_cell.angle_gamma   90.00
#
_symmetry.space_group_name_H-M   'P 1'
#
loop_
_entity.id
_entity.type
_entity.pdbx_description
1 polymer ?
#
loop_
_entity_poly.entity_id
_entity_poly.type
_entity_poly.pdbx_seq_one_letter_code
_entity_poly.pdbx_strand_id
1 'polypeptide(L)'
;MAKNKAIPTFDPKAFLASAGRGRTTTTYRKNGVVFAQATAANAVYYVETGKIKIVVSSKQGKEAVVALLGPGEFFGEGCLIGQPLRLSSAKAMVESEIVRVGKTEMLRLLDAEPTFGHLFITHLLTRNSRVEEDLVDQLFNSSEKRLARTLLLLANFGKEGGPQPITTEISQETLAEIIGTTRSRVSHFMNKFRKLGFIDYNGHLHVHSSLLSVVLRD
;
A
#
# COMPACT_ATOMS: atom_id res chain seq x y z
N MET A 1 -36.96 13.94 -19.92
CA MET A 1 -36.21 12.90 -19.19
C MET A 1 -34.83 12.79 -19.81
N ALA A 2 -33.81 13.40 -19.21
CA ALA A 2 -32.43 13.31 -19.66
C ALA A 2 -31.88 11.94 -19.27
N LYS A 3 -31.49 11.13 -20.25
CA LYS A 3 -30.76 9.87 -20.03
C LYS A 3 -29.43 10.21 -19.38
N ASN A 4 -29.27 9.78 -18.12
CA ASN A 4 -28.00 9.81 -17.40
C ASN A 4 -27.02 8.93 -18.20
N LYS A 5 -26.17 9.53 -19.04
CA LYS A 5 -25.09 8.84 -19.71
C LYS A 5 -24.11 8.45 -18.60
N ALA A 6 -24.03 7.17 -18.25
CA ALA A 6 -22.97 6.65 -17.40
C ALA A 6 -21.64 7.16 -17.95
N ILE A 7 -20.89 7.90 -17.14
CA ILE A 7 -19.53 8.33 -17.46
C ILE A 7 -18.76 7.01 -17.65
N PRO A 8 -18.13 6.78 -18.82
CA PRO A 8 -17.36 5.58 -19.03
C PRO A 8 -16.29 5.51 -17.92
N THR A 9 -16.31 4.44 -17.13
CA THR A 9 -15.29 4.20 -16.12
C THR A 9 -13.95 4.03 -16.85
N PHE A 10 -13.07 5.01 -16.69
CA PHE A 10 -11.73 4.95 -17.24
C PHE A 10 -10.99 3.76 -16.59
N ASP A 11 -10.51 2.85 -17.42
CA ASP A 11 -9.72 1.69 -16.96
C ASP A 11 -8.22 2.01 -17.11
N PRO A 12 -7.50 2.30 -16.02
CA PRO A 12 -6.08 2.60 -16.06
C PRO A 12 -5.25 1.42 -16.61
N LYS A 13 -5.68 0.18 -16.36
CA LYS A 13 -5.01 -1.02 -16.84
C LYS A 13 -5.08 -1.11 -18.37
N ALA A 14 -6.28 -0.99 -18.93
CA ALA A 14 -6.47 -1.00 -20.38
C ALA A 14 -5.76 0.19 -21.06
N PHE A 15 -5.79 1.38 -20.44
CA PHE A 15 -5.10 2.57 -20.92
C PHE A 15 -3.57 2.37 -20.88
N LEU A 16 -3.02 1.94 -19.76
CA LEU A 16 -1.60 1.63 -19.66
C LEU A 16 -1.21 0.47 -20.58
N ALA A 17 -2.12 -0.47 -20.87
CA ALA A 17 -1.90 -1.52 -21.84
C ALA A 17 -1.77 -0.99 -23.29
N SER A 18 -2.48 0.06 -23.64
CA SER A 18 -2.44 0.71 -24.96
C SER A 18 -1.31 1.73 -25.10
N ALA A 19 -0.76 2.24 -24.00
CA ALA A 19 0.34 3.19 -24.00
C ALA A 19 1.60 2.54 -24.61
N GLY A 20 2.11 3.10 -25.70
CA GLY A 20 3.16 2.53 -26.54
C GLY A 20 4.55 2.40 -25.93
N ARG A 21 5.59 2.95 -26.59
CA ARG A 21 7.00 2.86 -26.18
C ARG A 21 7.26 3.50 -24.82
N GLY A 22 8.13 2.91 -23.99
CA GLY A 22 8.54 3.45 -22.66
C GLY A 22 7.85 2.78 -21.46
N ARG A 23 7.11 1.70 -21.70
CA ARG A 23 6.47 0.88 -20.70
C ARG A 23 7.05 -0.53 -20.69
N THR A 24 7.17 -1.11 -19.49
CA THR A 24 7.51 -2.53 -19.30
C THR A 24 6.71 -3.11 -18.16
N THR A 25 6.20 -4.34 -18.33
CA THR A 25 5.59 -5.11 -17.25
C THR A 25 6.59 -6.15 -16.76
N THR A 26 6.70 -6.29 -15.45
CA THR A 26 7.66 -7.22 -14.81
C THR A 26 6.98 -7.91 -13.65
N THR A 27 7.15 -9.23 -13.56
CA THR A 27 6.70 -10.03 -12.42
C THR A 27 7.81 -10.10 -11.37
N TYR A 28 7.47 -9.75 -10.14
CA TYR A 28 8.35 -9.83 -8.98
C TYR A 28 7.87 -10.94 -8.05
N ARG A 29 8.77 -11.83 -7.66
CA ARG A 29 8.49 -12.83 -6.61
C ARG A 29 8.41 -12.16 -5.25
N LYS A 30 7.83 -12.83 -4.26
CA LYS A 30 7.83 -12.42 -2.84
C LYS A 30 9.24 -11.97 -2.43
N ASN A 31 9.34 -10.81 -1.78
CA ASN A 31 10.57 -10.09 -1.39
C ASN A 31 11.41 -9.50 -2.54
N GLY A 32 10.96 -9.63 -3.79
CA GLY A 32 11.60 -8.99 -4.95
C GLY A 32 11.62 -7.47 -4.81
N VAL A 33 12.76 -6.84 -5.11
CA VAL A 33 12.95 -5.39 -5.05
C VAL A 33 12.59 -4.78 -6.41
N VAL A 34 11.58 -3.91 -6.43
CA VAL A 34 11.18 -3.16 -7.64
C VAL A 34 12.16 -2.00 -7.88
N PHE A 35 12.48 -1.26 -6.84
CA PHE A 35 13.58 -0.28 -6.81
C PHE A 35 14.08 -0.12 -5.37
N ALA A 36 15.33 0.33 -5.23
CA ALA A 36 15.97 0.57 -3.93
C ALA A 36 16.05 2.07 -3.62
N GLN A 37 16.03 2.42 -2.34
CA GLN A 37 16.31 3.78 -1.85
C GLN A 37 17.65 4.27 -2.35
N ALA A 38 17.75 5.57 -2.62
CA ALA A 38 18.93 6.25 -3.19
C ALA A 38 19.32 5.84 -4.63
N THR A 39 18.56 4.98 -5.31
CA THR A 39 18.75 4.75 -6.75
C THR A 39 18.06 5.83 -7.59
N ALA A 40 18.42 5.92 -8.88
CA ALA A 40 17.88 6.92 -9.81
C ALA A 40 16.34 6.84 -9.92
N ALA A 41 15.66 7.98 -9.77
CA ALA A 41 14.21 8.11 -9.89
C ALA A 41 13.84 8.54 -11.32
N ASN A 42 13.56 7.58 -12.20
CA ASN A 42 13.31 7.81 -13.63
C ASN A 42 12.02 7.17 -14.18
N ALA A 43 11.16 6.66 -13.32
CA ALA A 43 9.91 6.00 -13.71
C ALA A 43 8.86 6.09 -12.60
N VAL A 44 7.60 5.99 -12.98
CA VAL A 44 6.43 5.71 -12.14
C VAL A 44 6.06 4.24 -12.33
N TYR A 45 5.49 3.64 -11.31
CA TYR A 45 5.07 2.25 -11.31
C TYR A 45 3.58 2.14 -10.98
N TYR A 46 2.94 1.09 -11.50
CA TYR A 46 1.54 0.76 -11.24
C TYR A 46 1.44 -0.71 -10.84
N VAL A 47 0.70 -0.99 -9.77
CA VAL A 47 0.46 -2.36 -9.32
C VAL A 47 -0.69 -2.95 -10.15
N GLU A 48 -0.38 -3.90 -11.02
CA GLU A 48 -1.40 -4.61 -11.80
C GLU A 48 -2.00 -5.75 -10.98
N THR A 49 -1.16 -6.55 -10.33
CA THR A 49 -1.56 -7.60 -9.38
C THR A 49 -0.58 -7.68 -8.22
N GLY A 50 -1.01 -8.28 -7.11
CA GLY A 50 -0.16 -8.55 -5.96
C GLY A 50 -0.18 -7.43 -4.91
N LYS A 51 0.92 -7.29 -4.16
CA LYS A 51 1.03 -6.36 -3.03
C LYS A 51 2.46 -5.86 -2.87
N ILE A 52 2.63 -4.55 -2.76
CA ILE A 52 3.93 -3.88 -2.62
C ILE A 52 3.99 -3.17 -1.26
N LYS A 53 5.12 -3.27 -0.57
CA LYS A 53 5.45 -2.40 0.57
C LYS A 53 6.48 -1.35 0.17
N ILE A 54 6.24 -0.10 0.59
CA ILE A 54 7.20 1.00 0.47
C ILE A 54 7.93 1.10 1.80
N VAL A 55 9.26 1.01 1.77
CA VAL A 55 10.12 0.93 2.95
C VAL A 55 11.15 2.04 2.92
N VAL A 56 11.30 2.73 4.04
CA VAL A 56 12.40 3.69 4.27
C VAL A 56 13.39 3.06 5.24
N SER A 57 14.66 3.09 4.86
CA SER A 57 15.76 2.62 5.72
C SER A 57 16.50 3.83 6.30
N SER A 58 16.69 3.81 7.63
CA SER A 58 17.51 4.81 8.32
C SER A 58 19.01 4.58 8.05
N LYS A 59 19.85 5.57 8.34
CA LYS A 59 21.32 5.42 8.29
C LYS A 59 21.86 4.30 9.20
N GLN A 60 21.10 3.91 10.22
CA GLN A 60 21.45 2.84 11.16
C GLN A 60 20.89 1.46 10.72
N GLY A 61 20.31 1.36 9.52
CA GLY A 61 19.74 0.11 8.99
C GLY A 61 18.37 -0.28 9.53
N LYS A 62 17.71 0.57 10.34
CA LYS A 62 16.32 0.33 10.74
C LYS A 62 15.38 0.57 9.58
N GLU A 63 14.47 -0.36 9.33
CA GLU A 63 13.44 -0.23 8.29
C GLU A 63 12.09 0.15 8.91
N ALA A 64 11.34 0.98 8.18
CA ALA A 64 9.94 1.32 8.47
C ALA A 64 9.13 1.21 7.19
N VAL A 65 7.96 0.58 7.27
CA VAL A 65 7.00 0.55 6.17
C VAL A 65 6.17 1.83 6.23
N VAL A 66 6.22 2.60 5.15
CA VAL A 66 5.51 3.88 5.03
C VAL A 66 4.26 3.79 4.15
N ALA A 67 4.11 2.71 3.37
CA ALA A 67 2.87 2.43 2.65
C ALA A 67 2.77 0.95 2.27
N LEU A 68 1.53 0.45 2.21
CA LEU A 68 1.15 -0.83 1.61
C LEU A 68 0.27 -0.54 0.40
N LEU A 69 0.66 -1.06 -0.76
CA LEU A 69 0.00 -0.79 -2.03
C LEU A 69 -0.56 -2.08 -2.62
N GLY A 70 -1.79 -2.01 -3.12
CA GLY A 70 -2.48 -3.08 -3.81
C GLY A 70 -2.72 -2.79 -5.29
N PRO A 71 -3.45 -3.67 -6.00
CA PRO A 71 -3.80 -3.45 -7.38
C PRO A 71 -4.51 -2.10 -7.59
N GLY A 72 -4.19 -1.42 -8.68
CA GLY A 72 -4.74 -0.11 -9.01
C GLY A 72 -3.95 1.09 -8.47
N GLU A 73 -2.91 0.87 -7.67
CA GLU A 73 -2.17 1.95 -7.03
C GLU A 73 -0.85 2.28 -7.76
N PHE A 74 -0.55 3.58 -7.85
CA PHE A 74 0.69 4.11 -8.43
C PHE A 74 1.72 4.35 -7.31
N PHE A 75 3.01 4.25 -7.67
CA PHE A 75 4.10 4.56 -6.76
C PHE A 75 5.37 5.00 -7.51
N GLY A 76 6.29 5.65 -6.79
CA GLY A 76 7.53 6.14 -7.35
C GLY A 76 7.39 7.43 -8.14
N GLU A 77 6.30 8.17 -7.97
CA GLU A 77 5.91 9.41 -8.64
C GLU A 77 6.82 10.61 -8.36
N GLY A 78 7.66 10.56 -7.32
CA GLY A 78 8.58 11.65 -6.97
C GLY A 78 9.51 12.11 -8.11
N CYS A 79 9.79 11.23 -9.07
CA CYS A 79 10.53 11.63 -10.28
C CYS A 79 9.82 12.73 -11.10
N LEU A 80 8.48 12.80 -11.04
CA LEU A 80 7.70 13.80 -11.80
C LEU A 80 7.92 15.23 -11.28
N ILE A 81 8.18 15.38 -9.98
CA ILE A 81 8.49 16.67 -9.35
C ILE A 81 9.99 16.95 -9.28
N GLY A 82 10.82 16.22 -10.06
CA GLY A 82 12.24 16.49 -10.17
C GLY A 82 13.14 15.80 -9.12
N GLN A 83 12.61 14.90 -8.29
CA GLN A 83 13.44 14.12 -7.38
C GLN A 83 14.42 13.23 -8.18
N PRO A 84 15.76 13.39 -8.02
CA PRO A 84 16.73 12.63 -8.80
C PRO A 84 16.90 11.19 -8.26
N LEU A 85 16.68 10.99 -6.96
CA LEU A 85 16.87 9.72 -6.28
C LEU A 85 15.61 9.26 -5.55
N ARG A 86 15.45 7.95 -5.42
CA ARG A 86 14.37 7.32 -4.65
C ARG A 86 14.50 7.62 -3.17
N LEU A 87 13.46 8.13 -2.53
CA LEU A 87 13.43 8.38 -1.08
C LEU A 87 13.17 7.09 -0.28
N SER A 88 12.71 6.03 -0.92
CA SER A 88 12.32 4.76 -0.32
C SER A 88 12.67 3.59 -1.23
N SER A 89 12.57 2.38 -0.72
CA SER A 89 12.59 1.13 -1.50
C SER A 89 11.16 0.62 -1.69
N ALA A 90 10.90 -0.06 -2.82
CA ALA A 90 9.66 -0.78 -3.07
C ALA A 90 9.96 -2.29 -3.15
N LYS A 91 9.28 -3.10 -2.33
CA LYS A 91 9.48 -4.55 -2.24
C LYS A 91 8.14 -5.29 -2.38
N ALA A 92 8.11 -6.37 -3.16
CA ALA A 92 6.93 -7.21 -3.31
C ALA A 92 6.68 -8.04 -2.04
N MET A 93 5.47 -8.06 -1.53
CA MET A 93 5.08 -8.87 -0.37
C MET A 93 4.60 -10.26 -0.77
N VAL A 94 4.06 -10.37 -1.97
CA VAL A 94 3.63 -11.59 -2.66
C VAL A 94 4.13 -11.53 -4.09
N GLU A 95 3.91 -12.57 -4.90
CA GLU A 95 4.12 -12.45 -6.34
C GLU A 95 3.26 -11.32 -6.88
N SER A 96 3.88 -10.40 -7.61
CA SER A 96 3.28 -9.13 -8.02
C SER A 96 3.67 -8.77 -9.43
N GLU A 97 2.70 -8.36 -10.22
CA GLU A 97 2.90 -7.87 -11.59
C GLU A 97 2.87 -6.34 -11.58
N ILE A 98 3.95 -5.72 -12.03
CA ILE A 98 4.18 -4.29 -11.94
C ILE A 98 4.44 -3.71 -13.32
N VAL A 99 3.66 -2.70 -13.67
CA VAL A 99 3.88 -1.89 -14.87
C VAL A 99 4.80 -0.74 -14.51
N ARG A 100 5.94 -0.64 -15.20
CA ARG A 100 6.87 0.50 -15.13
C ARG A 100 6.61 1.42 -16.30
N VAL A 101 6.43 2.72 -16.03
CA VAL A 101 6.29 3.79 -17.03
C VAL A 101 7.44 4.77 -16.85
N GLY A 102 8.26 4.98 -17.87
CA GLY A 102 9.35 5.95 -17.83
C GLY A 102 8.83 7.38 -17.57
N LYS A 103 9.63 8.21 -16.87
CA LYS A 103 9.27 9.59 -16.51
C LYS A 103 8.73 10.39 -17.68
N THR A 104 9.45 10.41 -18.81
CA THR A 104 9.07 11.18 -20.02
C THR A 104 7.74 10.70 -20.59
N GLU A 105 7.53 9.38 -20.64
CA GLU A 105 6.29 8.81 -21.12
C GLU A 105 5.11 9.12 -20.18
N MET A 106 5.34 9.04 -18.86
CA MET A 106 4.31 9.38 -17.87
C MET A 106 3.86 10.84 -18.00
N LEU A 107 4.80 11.78 -18.16
CA LEU A 107 4.47 13.20 -18.40
C LEU A 107 3.68 13.37 -19.69
N ARG A 108 4.11 12.72 -20.80
CA ARG A 108 3.38 12.74 -22.06
C ARG A 108 1.94 12.22 -21.93
N LEU A 109 1.73 11.14 -21.17
CA LEU A 109 0.40 10.56 -20.93
C LEU A 109 -0.48 11.50 -20.10
N LEU A 110 0.07 12.15 -19.08
CA LEU A 110 -0.66 13.11 -18.24
C LEU A 110 -1.11 14.34 -19.06
N ASP A 111 -0.29 14.81 -20.01
CA ASP A 111 -0.59 15.94 -20.87
C ASP A 111 -1.59 15.57 -21.99
N ALA A 112 -1.45 14.37 -22.56
CA ALA A 112 -2.23 13.94 -23.71
C ALA A 112 -3.65 13.45 -23.35
N GLU A 113 -3.85 12.95 -22.13
CA GLU A 113 -5.11 12.30 -21.70
C GLU A 113 -5.63 12.90 -20.39
N PRO A 114 -6.50 13.93 -20.46
CA PRO A 114 -7.00 14.62 -19.26
C PRO A 114 -7.71 13.68 -18.28
N THR A 115 -8.42 12.66 -18.77
CA THR A 115 -9.12 11.67 -17.93
C THR A 115 -8.14 10.87 -17.09
N PHE A 116 -7.00 10.47 -17.66
CA PHE A 116 -5.91 9.81 -16.93
C PHE A 116 -5.26 10.76 -15.92
N GLY A 117 -5.01 12.02 -16.33
CA GLY A 117 -4.48 13.06 -15.44
C GLY A 117 -5.36 13.27 -14.21
N HIS A 118 -6.68 13.34 -14.39
CA HIS A 118 -7.65 13.49 -13.30
C HIS A 118 -7.64 12.28 -12.36
N LEU A 119 -7.61 11.06 -12.89
CA LEU A 119 -7.50 9.84 -12.12
C LEU A 119 -6.20 9.79 -11.31
N PHE A 120 -5.08 10.15 -11.90
CA PHE A 120 -3.78 10.18 -11.25
C PHE A 120 -3.73 11.19 -10.10
N ILE A 121 -4.28 12.40 -10.30
CA ILE A 121 -4.41 13.40 -9.25
C ILE A 121 -5.30 12.90 -8.12
N THR A 122 -6.45 12.31 -8.44
CA THR A 122 -7.37 11.73 -7.44
C THR A 122 -6.66 10.66 -6.62
N HIS A 123 -5.87 9.79 -7.26
CA HIS A 123 -5.05 8.79 -6.57
C HIS A 123 -4.05 9.44 -5.59
N LEU A 124 -3.32 10.47 -6.04
CA LEU A 124 -2.33 11.18 -5.19
C LEU A 124 -3.00 11.85 -3.99
N LEU A 125 -4.15 12.52 -4.19
CA LEU A 125 -4.89 13.17 -3.11
C LEU A 125 -5.44 12.17 -2.10
N THR A 126 -6.01 11.06 -2.58
CA THR A 126 -6.48 9.97 -1.71
C THR A 126 -5.34 9.39 -0.88
N ARG A 127 -4.16 9.19 -1.50
CA ARG A 127 -2.97 8.72 -0.80
C ARG A 127 -2.47 9.74 0.22
N ASN A 128 -2.47 11.03 -0.11
CA ASN A 128 -2.10 12.09 0.83
C ASN A 128 -3.00 12.07 2.08
N SER A 129 -4.32 11.97 1.91
CA SER A 129 -5.26 11.88 3.04
C SER A 129 -4.97 10.65 3.92
N ARG A 130 -4.64 9.49 3.33
CA ARG A 130 -4.22 8.30 4.11
C ARG A 130 -2.93 8.54 4.90
N VAL A 131 -1.95 9.23 4.31
CA VAL A 131 -0.69 9.57 5.00
C VAL A 131 -0.97 10.51 6.18
N GLU A 132 -1.87 11.47 6.03
CA GLU A 132 -2.29 12.36 7.13
C GLU A 132 -2.99 11.58 8.25
N GLU A 133 -3.90 10.65 7.92
CA GLU A 133 -4.54 9.76 8.89
C GLU A 133 -3.52 8.89 9.64
N ASP A 134 -2.57 8.30 8.92
CA ASP A 134 -1.50 7.48 9.51
C ASP A 134 -0.59 8.32 10.43
N LEU A 135 -0.32 9.58 10.07
CA LEU A 135 0.44 10.50 10.91
C LEU A 135 -0.30 10.81 12.21
N VAL A 136 -1.61 11.12 12.13
CA VAL A 136 -2.47 11.32 13.32
C VAL A 136 -2.46 10.07 14.20
N ASP A 137 -2.59 8.88 13.59
CA ASP A 137 -2.52 7.59 14.30
C ASP A 137 -1.17 7.39 15.01
N GLN A 138 -0.06 7.77 14.36
CA GLN A 138 1.28 7.71 14.97
C GLN A 138 1.47 8.68 16.14
N LEU A 139 0.87 9.86 16.07
CA LEU A 139 1.02 10.89 17.09
C LEU A 139 0.19 10.62 18.35
N PHE A 140 -1.03 10.09 18.20
CA PHE A 140 -2.01 10.03 19.28
C PHE A 140 -2.35 8.62 19.76
N ASN A 141 -2.12 7.57 18.95
CA ASN A 141 -2.50 6.21 19.31
C ASN A 141 -1.34 5.36 19.82
N SER A 142 -1.64 4.49 20.79
CA SER A 142 -0.68 3.51 21.29
C SER A 142 -0.32 2.48 20.21
N SER A 143 0.86 1.86 20.31
CA SER A 143 1.26 0.80 19.38
C SER A 143 0.33 -0.42 19.41
N GLU A 144 -0.41 -0.64 20.49
CA GLU A 144 -1.45 -1.67 20.58
C GLU A 144 -2.66 -1.32 19.71
N LYS A 145 -3.16 -0.08 19.81
CA LYS A 145 -4.27 0.42 18.96
C LYS A 145 -3.87 0.41 17.49
N ARG A 146 -2.65 0.86 17.16
CA ARG A 146 -2.13 0.84 15.77
C ARG A 146 -2.06 -0.58 15.22
N LEU A 147 -1.61 -1.56 16.01
CA LEU A 147 -1.62 -2.96 15.58
C LEU A 147 -3.04 -3.48 15.33
N ALA A 148 -3.98 -3.20 16.23
CA ALA A 148 -5.37 -3.60 16.07
C ALA A 148 -5.98 -3.02 14.79
N ARG A 149 -5.79 -1.71 14.52
CA ARG A 149 -6.24 -1.03 13.31
C ARG A 149 -5.61 -1.65 12.04
N THR A 150 -4.30 -1.89 12.05
CA THR A 150 -3.59 -2.54 10.93
C THR A 150 -4.16 -3.92 10.61
N LEU A 151 -4.42 -4.74 11.63
CA LEU A 151 -5.00 -6.08 11.44
C LEU A 151 -6.42 -6.01 10.86
N LEU A 152 -7.26 -5.09 11.33
CA LEU A 152 -8.60 -4.88 10.78
C LEU A 152 -8.57 -4.44 9.32
N LEU A 153 -7.66 -3.53 8.95
CA LEU A 153 -7.47 -3.10 7.56
C LEU A 153 -6.99 -4.23 6.65
N LEU A 154 -6.05 -5.04 7.13
CA LEU A 154 -5.53 -6.19 6.38
C LEU A 154 -6.59 -7.27 6.17
N ALA A 155 -7.53 -7.42 7.12
CA ALA A 155 -8.69 -8.32 7.02
C ALA A 155 -9.84 -7.71 6.18
N ASN A 156 -9.65 -6.56 5.54
CA ASN A 156 -10.69 -5.82 4.79
C ASN A 156 -11.94 -5.51 5.62
N PHE A 157 -11.80 -5.30 6.91
CA PHE A 157 -12.93 -4.96 7.78
C PHE A 157 -13.60 -3.66 7.30
N GLY A 158 -14.94 -3.67 7.20
CA GLY A 158 -15.73 -2.52 6.73
C GLY A 158 -15.84 -2.38 5.20
N LYS A 159 -15.25 -3.29 4.40
CA LYS A 159 -15.48 -3.37 2.95
C LYS A 159 -16.63 -4.33 2.63
N GLU A 160 -17.21 -4.16 1.43
CA GLU A 160 -18.23 -5.10 0.91
C GLU A 160 -17.67 -6.53 0.90
N GLY A 161 -18.44 -7.50 1.40
CA GLY A 161 -18.04 -8.92 1.52
C GLY A 161 -17.61 -9.34 2.92
N GLY A 162 -17.56 -8.41 3.89
CA GLY A 162 -17.21 -8.69 5.29
C GLY A 162 -15.73 -9.00 5.54
N PRO A 163 -15.34 -9.28 6.81
CA PRO A 163 -13.97 -9.59 7.17
C PRO A 163 -13.47 -10.85 6.45
N GLN A 164 -12.29 -10.77 5.85
CA GLN A 164 -11.64 -11.87 5.15
C GLN A 164 -10.43 -12.36 5.95
N PRO A 165 -10.12 -13.67 5.91
CA PRO A 165 -8.88 -14.18 6.47
C PRO A 165 -7.69 -13.44 5.86
N ILE A 166 -6.70 -13.10 6.68
CA ILE A 166 -5.43 -12.54 6.18
C ILE A 166 -4.65 -13.70 5.55
N THR A 167 -4.85 -13.90 4.25
CA THR A 167 -4.20 -14.99 3.48
C THR A 167 -2.73 -14.67 3.17
N THR A 168 -2.35 -13.40 3.16
CA THR A 168 -0.95 -12.98 2.98
C THR A 168 -0.19 -13.26 4.26
N GLU A 169 0.85 -14.11 4.18
CA GLU A 169 1.77 -14.30 5.32
C GLU A 169 2.52 -13.00 5.60
N ILE A 170 2.12 -12.31 6.68
CA ILE A 170 2.78 -11.11 7.18
C ILE A 170 3.54 -11.48 8.44
N SER A 171 4.87 -11.28 8.43
CA SER A 171 5.70 -11.57 9.60
C SER A 171 5.46 -10.55 10.72
N GLN A 172 5.75 -10.94 11.97
CA GLN A 172 5.69 -10.01 13.10
C GLN A 172 6.72 -8.87 12.97
N GLU A 173 7.83 -9.09 12.25
CA GLU A 173 8.79 -8.06 11.87
C GLU A 173 8.13 -7.03 10.95
N THR A 174 7.46 -7.48 9.90
CA THR A 174 6.75 -6.58 8.98
C THR A 174 5.65 -5.79 9.70
N LEU A 175 4.90 -6.42 10.60
CA LEU A 175 3.92 -5.71 11.43
C LEU A 175 4.59 -4.65 12.32
N ALA A 176 5.75 -4.97 12.91
CA ALA A 176 6.51 -4.04 13.73
C ALA A 176 7.02 -2.83 12.91
N GLU A 177 7.49 -3.08 11.68
CA GLU A 177 7.90 -2.04 10.73
C GLU A 177 6.71 -1.13 10.33
N ILE A 178 5.50 -1.71 10.14
CA ILE A 178 4.29 -0.98 9.77
C ILE A 178 3.85 -0.05 10.90
N ILE A 179 3.78 -0.57 12.15
CA ILE A 179 3.24 0.20 13.27
C ILE A 179 4.31 1.01 14.03
N GLY A 180 5.57 0.98 13.59
CA GLY A 180 6.67 1.73 14.19
C GLY A 180 7.00 1.27 15.62
N THR A 181 7.15 -0.04 15.84
CA THR A 181 7.49 -0.63 17.15
C THR A 181 8.48 -1.80 17.01
N THR A 182 8.69 -2.58 18.07
CA THR A 182 9.57 -3.76 18.06
C THR A 182 8.77 -5.04 17.84
N ARG A 183 9.41 -6.07 17.23
CA ARG A 183 8.84 -7.42 17.08
C ARG A 183 8.34 -7.98 18.41
N SER A 184 9.11 -7.80 19.50
CA SER A 184 8.74 -8.28 20.83
C SER A 184 7.42 -7.70 21.32
N ARG A 185 7.17 -6.40 21.10
CA ARG A 185 5.90 -5.75 21.45
C ARG A 185 4.76 -6.26 20.58
N VAL A 186 4.98 -6.45 19.27
CA VAL A 186 3.99 -7.07 18.39
C VAL A 186 3.65 -8.48 18.88
N SER A 187 4.64 -9.32 19.19
CA SER A 187 4.42 -10.66 19.72
C SER A 187 3.58 -10.64 21.01
N HIS A 188 3.88 -9.71 21.91
CA HIS A 188 3.10 -9.51 23.15
C HIS A 188 1.63 -9.16 22.84
N PHE A 189 1.36 -8.20 21.96
CA PHE A 189 0.00 -7.80 21.61
C PHE A 189 -0.76 -8.89 20.86
N MET A 190 -0.12 -9.60 19.92
CA MET A 190 -0.73 -10.73 19.21
C MET A 190 -1.16 -11.85 20.18
N ASN A 191 -0.32 -12.17 21.15
CA ASN A 191 -0.65 -13.15 22.20
C ASN A 191 -1.80 -12.65 23.08
N LYS A 192 -1.84 -11.35 23.44
CA LYS A 192 -2.94 -10.74 24.18
C LYS A 192 -4.24 -10.81 23.37
N PHE A 193 -4.24 -10.42 22.09
CA PHE A 193 -5.42 -10.47 21.23
C PHE A 193 -5.95 -11.89 21.04
N ARG A 194 -5.06 -12.89 20.89
CA ARG A 194 -5.45 -14.29 20.83
C ARG A 194 -6.12 -14.77 22.12
N LYS A 195 -5.53 -14.46 23.30
CA LYS A 195 -6.10 -14.83 24.61
C LYS A 195 -7.48 -14.20 24.84
N LEU A 196 -7.73 -13.00 24.29
CA LEU A 196 -9.00 -12.29 24.39
C LEU A 196 -10.01 -12.71 23.31
N GLY A 197 -9.66 -13.65 22.41
CA GLY A 197 -10.52 -14.09 21.32
C GLY A 197 -10.74 -13.05 20.23
N PHE A 198 -9.85 -12.06 20.10
CA PHE A 198 -9.92 -11.05 19.05
C PHE A 198 -9.32 -11.51 17.73
N ILE A 199 -8.40 -12.48 17.80
CA ILE A 199 -7.79 -13.14 16.66
C ILE A 199 -7.63 -14.63 16.93
N ASP A 200 -7.63 -15.42 15.87
CA ASP A 200 -7.26 -16.84 15.93
C ASP A 200 -6.41 -17.25 14.71
N TYR A 201 -5.90 -18.47 14.75
CA TYR A 201 -5.13 -19.10 13.69
C TYR A 201 -5.75 -20.44 13.33
N ASN A 202 -6.41 -20.48 12.19
CA ASN A 202 -6.95 -21.70 11.58
C ASN A 202 -6.42 -21.83 10.15
N GLY A 203 -5.14 -22.19 10.00
CA GLY A 203 -4.43 -22.15 8.73
C GLY A 203 -3.99 -20.75 8.32
N HIS A 204 -4.83 -19.75 8.56
CA HIS A 204 -4.57 -18.32 8.31
C HIS A 204 -4.91 -17.50 9.55
N LEU A 205 -4.43 -16.25 9.58
CA LEU A 205 -4.79 -15.30 10.63
C LEU A 205 -6.22 -14.78 10.39
N HIS A 206 -7.11 -15.08 11.33
CA HIS A 206 -8.47 -14.55 11.37
C HIS A 206 -8.56 -13.42 12.38
N VAL A 207 -9.24 -12.33 11.99
CA VAL A 207 -9.47 -11.15 12.82
C VAL A 207 -10.97 -11.01 13.06
N HIS A 208 -11.37 -11.02 14.33
CA HIS A 208 -12.76 -10.88 14.73
C HIS A 208 -13.16 -9.42 14.86
N SER A 209 -14.44 -9.11 14.61
CA SER A 209 -14.98 -7.75 14.75
C SER A 209 -14.83 -7.18 16.18
N SER A 210 -14.76 -8.04 17.19
CA SER A 210 -14.51 -7.67 18.59
C SER A 210 -13.18 -6.92 18.80
N LEU A 211 -12.19 -7.06 17.87
CA LEU A 211 -10.94 -6.29 17.91
C LEU A 211 -11.18 -4.77 17.76
N LEU A 212 -12.30 -4.35 17.17
CA LEU A 212 -12.71 -2.93 17.13
C LEU A 212 -12.76 -2.30 18.53
N SER A 213 -13.11 -3.08 19.56
CA SER A 213 -13.15 -2.57 20.93
C SER A 213 -11.80 -2.04 21.43
N VAL A 214 -10.67 -2.53 20.88
CA VAL A 214 -9.32 -2.04 21.20
C VAL A 214 -9.09 -0.67 20.56
N VAL A 215 -9.60 -0.46 19.35
CA VAL A 215 -9.44 0.81 18.60
C VAL A 215 -10.33 1.91 19.18
N LEU A 216 -11.55 1.55 19.62
CA LEU A 216 -12.56 2.49 20.09
C LEU A 216 -12.43 2.86 21.57
N ARG A 217 -11.59 2.19 22.35
CA ARG A 217 -11.33 2.58 23.75
C ARG A 217 -10.37 3.77 23.78
N ASP A 218 -10.79 4.84 24.45
CA ASP A 218 -9.92 5.98 24.82
C ASP A 218 -8.98 5.60 25.97
#